data_054310203fb589bf501fde03a9fe9a38
#
_entry.id   054310203fb589bf501fde03a9fe9a38
#
_cell.length_a   1.000
_cell.length_b   1.000
_cell.length_c   1.000
_cell.angle_alpha   90.00
_cell.angle_beta   90.00
_cell.angle_gamma   90.00
#
_symmetry.space_group_name_H-M   'P 1'
#
loop_
_entity.id
_entity.type
_entity.pdbx_description
1 polymer ?
#
loop_
_entity_poly.entity_id
_entity_poly.type
_entity_poly.pdbx_seq_one_letter_code
_entity_poly.pdbx_strand_id
1 'polypeptide(L)'
;MNDKENFRLGSLCLLVALLAVSVAPGDLEDTTCRNDATAAGWYPKDEHPCTIDCMTFEEMTAKYGLDGGLPPLFAKPLVIRAGSDAAKLRNHRIRELTVKNKILQKFPVNFTVTLSSSNSYSEYRRNIPFSQYLEEVATQSTSPDQRSNESWYLFGETYSKEWKNLLLHYKLPPCQACQPDQQDLIALSFGIGNSGSGVSWHVHGPGFSEALHGRKHWILQKKKPNFHPNQTSYNWMYHNYSIMMPEERPLECTLYPGDLVYFPDMWWHATLNLDDYTAFVSTFTQEHLFASN
;
A
#
# COMPACT_ATOMS: atom_id res chain seq x y z
N MET A 1 -69.14 5.65 62.66
CA MET A 1 -67.75 5.42 63.12
C MET A 1 -67.04 4.71 62.01
N ASN A 2 -66.10 5.33 61.50
CA ASN A 2 -65.15 4.94 60.41
C ASN A 2 -65.57 5.22 58.96
N ASP A 3 -65.35 6.44 58.58
CA ASP A 3 -65.29 6.89 57.17
C ASP A 3 -63.90 6.44 56.55
N LYS A 4 -64.05 5.82 55.40
CA LYS A 4 -62.88 5.55 54.55
C LYS A 4 -62.97 6.45 53.30
N GLU A 5 -62.18 7.48 53.27
CA GLU A 5 -61.96 8.29 52.06
C GLU A 5 -61.18 7.52 51.06
N ASN A 6 -61.73 7.39 49.85
CA ASN A 6 -61.12 6.87 48.67
C ASN A 6 -60.41 7.99 47.93
N PHE A 7 -59.07 7.99 47.91
CA PHE A 7 -58.24 8.78 47.02
C PHE A 7 -58.13 8.07 45.68
N ARG A 8 -58.70 8.59 44.62
CA ARG A 8 -58.40 8.15 43.24
C ARG A 8 -57.14 8.88 42.71
N LEU A 9 -56.07 8.16 42.53
CA LEU A 9 -54.95 8.63 41.71
C LEU A 9 -55.31 8.48 40.23
N GLY A 10 -55.40 9.61 39.51
CA GLY A 10 -55.49 9.64 38.07
C GLY A 10 -54.13 9.33 37.45
N SER A 11 -54.06 8.22 36.70
CA SER A 11 -52.90 7.86 35.90
C SER A 11 -52.88 8.73 34.65
N LEU A 12 -51.94 9.66 34.61
CA LEU A 12 -51.63 10.45 33.41
C LEU A 12 -50.66 9.65 32.52
N CYS A 13 -51.21 8.98 31.49
CA CYS A 13 -50.38 8.37 30.45
C CYS A 13 -49.79 9.45 29.56
N LEU A 14 -48.50 9.75 29.76
CA LEU A 14 -47.73 10.52 28.77
C LEU A 14 -47.38 9.60 27.59
N LEU A 15 -48.07 9.79 26.46
CA LEU A 15 -47.64 9.23 25.18
C LEU A 15 -46.41 10.01 24.69
N VAL A 16 -45.23 9.43 24.86
CA VAL A 16 -44.03 9.90 24.17
C VAL A 16 -44.07 9.33 22.75
N ALA A 17 -44.46 10.18 21.79
CA ALA A 17 -44.35 9.85 20.38
C ALA A 17 -42.85 9.85 20.01
N LEU A 18 -42.25 8.67 19.88
CA LEU A 18 -40.96 8.48 19.23
C LEU A 18 -41.15 8.77 17.74
N LEU A 19 -40.77 9.98 17.32
CA LEU A 19 -40.52 10.29 15.91
C LEU A 19 -39.25 9.51 15.50
N ALA A 20 -39.44 8.37 14.88
CA ALA A 20 -38.39 7.69 14.14
C ALA A 20 -38.08 8.58 12.92
N VAL A 21 -37.03 9.37 13.02
CA VAL A 21 -36.38 9.99 11.85
C VAL A 21 -35.76 8.87 11.07
N SER A 22 -36.42 8.41 10.01
CA SER A 22 -35.76 7.57 9.01
C SER A 22 -34.78 8.45 8.27
N VAL A 23 -33.50 8.38 8.66
CA VAL A 23 -32.41 8.86 7.85
C VAL A 23 -32.37 7.90 6.66
N ALA A 24 -32.73 8.38 5.47
CA ALA A 24 -32.42 7.68 4.23
C ALA A 24 -30.91 7.36 4.23
N PRO A 25 -30.48 6.22 3.68
CA PRO A 25 -29.08 5.97 3.49
C PRO A 25 -28.58 7.01 2.47
N GLY A 26 -28.15 8.15 2.99
CA GLY A 26 -27.33 9.08 2.23
C GLY A 26 -26.05 8.34 1.93
N ASP A 27 -25.68 8.35 0.66
CA ASP A 27 -24.36 7.91 0.20
C ASP A 27 -23.32 8.51 1.15
N LEU A 28 -22.72 7.67 1.98
CA LEU A 28 -21.50 8.01 2.67
C LEU A 28 -20.48 8.22 1.56
N GLU A 29 -20.37 9.46 1.09
CA GLU A 29 -19.22 9.85 0.28
C GLU A 29 -17.99 9.41 1.05
N ASP A 30 -17.27 8.46 0.49
CA ASP A 30 -16.01 7.96 1.00
C ASP A 30 -14.97 9.07 0.95
N THR A 31 -15.00 9.94 1.97
CA THR A 31 -14.10 11.08 2.13
C THR A 31 -12.67 10.63 2.48
N THR A 32 -12.45 9.34 2.74
CA THR A 32 -11.15 8.81 3.17
C THR A 32 -10.12 8.69 2.04
N CYS A 33 -10.56 8.79 0.77
CA CYS A 33 -9.72 8.53 -0.39
C CYS A 33 -9.61 9.70 -1.40
N ARG A 34 -10.25 10.84 -1.16
CA ARG A 34 -10.18 11.98 -2.08
C ARG A 34 -9.50 13.17 -1.43
N ASN A 35 -8.26 13.44 -1.83
CA ASN A 35 -7.60 14.72 -1.63
C ASN A 35 -7.49 15.43 -2.99
N ASP A 36 -8.18 16.54 -3.17
CA ASP A 36 -8.16 17.38 -4.38
C ASP A 36 -6.96 18.32 -4.39
N ALA A 37 -5.74 17.80 -4.28
CA ALA A 37 -4.54 18.64 -4.34
C ALA A 37 -4.16 18.94 -5.80
N THR A 38 -4.38 20.17 -6.24
CA THR A 38 -3.87 20.71 -7.50
C THR A 38 -2.58 21.46 -7.23
N ALA A 39 -1.42 20.82 -7.38
CA ALA A 39 -0.15 21.50 -7.26
C ALA A 39 0.55 21.61 -8.63
N ALA A 40 1.08 22.79 -8.92
CA ALA A 40 2.03 23.00 -10.00
C ALA A 40 3.39 22.41 -9.59
N GLY A 41 3.81 21.33 -10.20
CA GLY A 41 4.98 20.54 -9.85
C GLY A 41 4.65 19.42 -8.86
N TRP A 42 5.37 18.32 -8.98
CA TRP A 42 5.19 17.15 -8.11
C TRP A 42 6.42 16.96 -7.21
N TYR A 43 6.22 16.92 -5.89
CA TYR A 43 7.31 16.74 -4.93
C TYR A 43 6.95 15.65 -3.90
N PRO A 44 7.93 14.81 -3.46
CA PRO A 44 7.67 13.73 -2.51
C PRO A 44 7.08 14.17 -1.16
N LYS A 45 7.34 15.42 -0.75
CA LYS A 45 6.88 15.95 0.56
C LYS A 45 5.45 16.48 0.54
N ASP A 46 4.88 16.68 -0.65
CA ASP A 46 3.53 17.20 -0.79
C ASP A 46 2.49 16.13 -0.42
N GLU A 47 1.25 16.58 -0.22
CA GLU A 47 0.10 15.70 -0.21
C GLU A 47 -0.31 15.38 -1.65
N HIS A 48 -0.57 14.11 -1.93
CA HIS A 48 -0.92 13.64 -3.26
C HIS A 48 -2.34 13.09 -3.28
N PRO A 49 -3.07 13.23 -4.39
CA PRO A 49 -4.40 12.68 -4.52
C PRO A 49 -4.40 11.14 -4.40
N CYS A 50 -5.53 10.59 -3.98
CA CYS A 50 -5.80 9.16 -4.07
C CYS A 50 -7.01 8.97 -4.98
N THR A 51 -6.78 8.52 -6.20
CA THR A 51 -7.78 8.29 -7.24
C THR A 51 -8.02 6.80 -7.53
N ILE A 52 -7.28 5.91 -6.85
CA ILE A 52 -7.53 4.47 -6.85
C ILE A 52 -8.72 4.20 -5.94
N ASP A 53 -9.64 3.33 -6.38
CA ASP A 53 -10.73 2.85 -5.50
C ASP A 53 -10.14 2.32 -4.19
N CYS A 54 -10.79 2.64 -3.07
CA CYS A 54 -10.29 2.17 -1.79
C CYS A 54 -11.40 1.66 -0.86
N MET A 55 -11.02 0.80 0.06
CA MET A 55 -11.86 0.30 1.15
C MET A 55 -11.01 0.00 2.38
N THR A 56 -11.65 -0.11 3.52
CA THR A 56 -10.98 -0.58 4.75
C THR A 56 -10.91 -2.11 4.78
N PHE A 57 -10.09 -2.67 5.69
CA PHE A 57 -10.09 -4.12 5.93
C PHE A 57 -11.44 -4.62 6.42
N GLU A 58 -12.16 -3.83 7.20
CA GLU A 58 -13.49 -4.14 7.70
C GLU A 58 -14.50 -4.23 6.56
N GLU A 59 -14.53 -3.25 5.66
CA GLU A 59 -15.40 -3.24 4.48
C GLU A 59 -15.07 -4.39 3.54
N MET A 60 -13.78 -4.66 3.30
CA MET A 60 -13.35 -5.79 2.50
C MET A 60 -13.82 -7.11 3.11
N THR A 61 -13.65 -7.29 4.42
CA THR A 61 -14.08 -8.49 5.14
C THR A 61 -15.60 -8.65 5.10
N ALA A 62 -16.34 -7.57 5.29
CA ALA A 62 -17.80 -7.60 5.22
C ALA A 62 -18.31 -7.95 3.81
N LYS A 63 -17.61 -7.47 2.78
CA LYS A 63 -18.03 -7.66 1.38
C LYS A 63 -17.63 -9.02 0.81
N TYR A 64 -16.44 -9.54 1.16
CA TYR A 64 -15.86 -10.73 0.54
C TYR A 64 -15.67 -11.91 1.51
N GLY A 65 -15.89 -11.70 2.81
CA GLY A 65 -15.66 -12.68 3.88
C GLY A 65 -14.20 -12.72 4.35
N LEU A 66 -13.99 -13.30 5.54
CA LEU A 66 -12.65 -13.44 6.13
C LEU A 66 -11.77 -14.43 5.36
N ASP A 67 -12.37 -15.49 4.84
CA ASP A 67 -11.68 -16.60 4.20
C ASP A 67 -11.67 -16.50 2.66
N GLY A 68 -12.49 -15.60 2.10
CA GLY A 68 -12.70 -15.52 0.65
C GLY A 68 -11.59 -14.78 -0.10
N GLY A 69 -10.88 -13.90 0.56
CA GLY A 69 -9.93 -13.03 -0.11
C GLY A 69 -10.58 -12.16 -1.19
N LEU A 70 -9.78 -11.36 -1.87
CA LEU A 70 -10.25 -10.68 -3.08
C LEU A 70 -10.50 -11.72 -4.17
N PRO A 71 -11.57 -11.55 -4.99
CA PRO A 71 -11.78 -12.40 -6.16
C PRO A 71 -10.49 -12.51 -6.99
N PRO A 72 -10.23 -13.68 -7.61
CA PRO A 72 -8.96 -13.95 -8.31
C PRO A 72 -8.59 -12.91 -9.36
N LEU A 73 -9.55 -12.13 -9.84
CA LEU A 73 -9.37 -11.15 -10.90
C LEU A 73 -10.14 -9.87 -10.60
N PHE A 74 -9.63 -9.09 -9.67
CA PHE A 74 -10.04 -7.70 -9.61
C PHE A 74 -9.55 -7.00 -10.90
N ALA A 75 -10.48 -6.49 -11.68
CA ALA A 75 -10.16 -5.87 -12.98
C ALA A 75 -9.51 -4.48 -12.84
N LYS A 76 -9.52 -3.92 -11.63
CA LYS A 76 -9.01 -2.58 -11.33
C LYS A 76 -8.11 -2.60 -10.09
N PRO A 77 -7.16 -1.66 -9.98
CA PRO A 77 -6.41 -1.44 -8.76
C PRO A 77 -7.34 -1.14 -7.57
N LEU A 78 -6.91 -1.56 -6.39
CA LEU A 78 -7.65 -1.32 -5.15
C LEU A 78 -6.66 -1.00 -4.03
N VAL A 79 -6.94 0.03 -3.24
CA VAL A 79 -6.23 0.30 -2.00
C VAL A 79 -7.04 -0.21 -0.82
N ILE A 80 -6.41 -0.96 0.07
CA ILE A 80 -6.99 -1.44 1.32
C ILE A 80 -6.34 -0.66 2.44
N ARG A 81 -7.12 0.21 3.08
CA ARG A 81 -6.67 1.06 4.18
C ARG A 81 -6.65 0.30 5.49
N ALA A 82 -5.66 0.57 6.31
CA ALA A 82 -5.61 0.08 7.69
C ALA A 82 -6.62 0.87 8.56
N GLY A 83 -7.93 0.65 8.38
CA GLY A 83 -8.99 1.46 8.96
C GLY A 83 -9.03 1.44 10.49
N SER A 84 -9.16 0.25 11.11
CA SER A 84 -9.20 0.08 12.56
C SER A 84 -7.84 -0.23 13.17
N ASP A 85 -7.73 -0.09 14.49
CA ASP A 85 -6.50 -0.46 15.22
C ASP A 85 -6.16 -1.94 15.06
N ALA A 86 -7.15 -2.82 14.98
CA ALA A 86 -6.94 -4.25 14.72
C ALA A 86 -6.30 -4.51 13.37
N ALA A 87 -6.76 -3.82 12.30
CA ALA A 87 -6.15 -3.90 10.97
C ALA A 87 -4.72 -3.34 10.96
N LYS A 88 -4.46 -2.25 11.66
CA LYS A 88 -3.10 -1.71 11.83
C LYS A 88 -2.14 -2.67 12.51
N LEU A 89 -2.65 -3.53 13.40
CA LEU A 89 -1.85 -4.54 14.10
C LEU A 89 -1.58 -5.80 13.26
N ARG A 90 -2.21 -5.93 12.07
CA ARG A 90 -2.10 -7.14 11.24
C ARG A 90 -0.66 -7.60 11.05
N ASN A 91 0.25 -6.72 10.72
CA ASN A 91 1.67 -6.99 10.52
C ASN A 91 2.56 -6.31 11.58
N HIS A 92 2.05 -6.16 12.80
CA HIS A 92 2.76 -5.50 13.91
C HIS A 92 4.16 -6.09 14.13
N ARG A 93 4.27 -7.43 14.15
CA ARG A 93 5.56 -8.09 14.46
C ARG A 93 6.64 -7.79 13.44
N ILE A 94 6.36 -7.93 12.14
CA ILE A 94 7.37 -7.63 11.12
C ILE A 94 7.69 -6.12 11.13
N ARG A 95 6.70 -5.26 11.37
CA ARG A 95 6.94 -3.81 11.49
C ARG A 95 7.89 -3.49 12.65
N GLU A 96 7.73 -4.10 13.82
CA GLU A 96 8.67 -3.93 14.93
C GLU A 96 10.09 -4.36 14.58
N LEU A 97 10.23 -5.48 13.84
CA LEU A 97 11.52 -6.04 13.46
C LEU A 97 12.23 -5.24 12.36
N THR A 98 11.47 -4.50 11.56
CA THR A 98 11.97 -3.76 10.40
C THR A 98 12.09 -2.26 10.61
N VAL A 99 11.94 -1.79 11.85
CA VAL A 99 12.33 -0.41 12.21
C VAL A 99 13.81 -0.20 11.87
N LYS A 100 14.16 0.93 11.24
CA LYS A 100 15.49 1.22 10.69
C LYS A 100 16.66 0.89 11.63
N ASN A 101 16.54 1.23 12.91
CA ASN A 101 17.58 0.98 13.91
C ASN A 101 17.58 -0.46 14.50
N LYS A 102 16.63 -1.30 14.12
CA LYS A 102 16.49 -2.68 14.65
C LYS A 102 16.70 -3.76 13.60
N ILE A 103 16.44 -3.46 12.33
CA ILE A 103 16.44 -4.47 11.27
C ILE A 103 17.78 -5.20 11.15
N LEU A 104 18.91 -4.50 11.34
CA LEU A 104 20.24 -5.11 11.29
C LEU A 104 20.43 -6.23 12.32
N GLN A 105 19.71 -6.22 13.44
CA GLN A 105 19.79 -7.26 14.47
C GLN A 105 19.27 -8.62 13.98
N LYS A 106 18.62 -8.65 12.80
CA LYS A 106 18.09 -9.88 12.19
C LYS A 106 19.04 -10.50 11.18
N PHE A 107 20.17 -9.85 10.92
CA PHE A 107 21.14 -10.24 9.90
C PHE A 107 22.55 -10.38 10.48
N PRO A 108 23.40 -11.24 9.94
CA PRO A 108 24.81 -11.27 10.30
C PRO A 108 25.48 -9.91 10.10
N VAL A 109 26.49 -9.60 10.91
CA VAL A 109 27.21 -8.31 10.88
C VAL A 109 27.75 -7.98 9.47
N ASN A 110 28.22 -9.00 8.74
CA ASN A 110 28.79 -8.85 7.40
C ASN A 110 27.75 -9.17 6.29
N PHE A 111 26.46 -9.09 6.59
CA PHE A 111 25.43 -9.39 5.58
C PHE A 111 25.47 -8.37 4.45
N THR A 112 25.50 -8.87 3.22
CA THR A 112 25.51 -8.06 2.00
C THR A 112 24.13 -8.08 1.36
N VAL A 113 23.67 -6.92 0.90
CA VAL A 113 22.44 -6.75 0.13
C VAL A 113 22.73 -6.41 -1.30
N THR A 114 21.88 -6.86 -2.19
CA THR A 114 21.90 -6.52 -3.61
C THR A 114 20.89 -5.42 -3.87
N LEU A 115 21.37 -4.26 -4.31
CA LEU A 115 20.55 -3.13 -4.70
C LEU A 115 20.22 -3.19 -6.19
N SER A 116 19.05 -2.73 -6.53
CA SER A 116 18.59 -2.57 -7.92
C SER A 116 18.60 -1.10 -8.31
N SER A 117 18.89 -0.81 -9.57
CA SER A 117 18.71 0.54 -10.13
C SER A 117 17.23 0.87 -10.30
N SER A 118 16.90 2.15 -10.23
CA SER A 118 15.51 2.66 -10.35
C SER A 118 15.04 2.79 -11.81
N ASN A 119 15.43 1.86 -12.68
CA ASN A 119 14.89 1.81 -14.05
C ASN A 119 13.75 0.80 -14.19
N SER A 120 13.08 0.80 -15.32
CA SER A 120 11.93 -0.06 -15.61
C SER A 120 12.24 -1.57 -15.53
N TYR A 121 13.50 -1.94 -15.77
CA TYR A 121 13.93 -3.35 -15.74
C TYR A 121 14.70 -3.70 -14.48
N SER A 122 15.01 -2.70 -13.63
CA SER A 122 15.91 -2.85 -12.47
C SER A 122 17.19 -3.60 -12.86
N GLU A 123 17.78 -3.22 -13.98
CA GLU A 123 18.78 -3.99 -14.72
C GLU A 123 20.14 -4.03 -14.03
N TYR A 124 20.53 -2.89 -13.46
CA TYR A 124 21.83 -2.79 -12.80
C TYR A 124 21.74 -3.26 -11.36
N ARG A 125 22.83 -3.88 -10.88
CA ARG A 125 22.96 -4.39 -9.53
C ARG A 125 24.19 -3.84 -8.85
N ARG A 126 24.05 -3.56 -7.55
CA ARG A 126 25.16 -3.13 -6.67
C ARG A 126 25.09 -3.93 -5.37
N ASN A 127 26.18 -4.58 -5.00
CA ASN A 127 26.29 -5.31 -3.74
C ASN A 127 27.06 -4.46 -2.72
N ILE A 128 26.47 -4.25 -1.55
CA ILE A 128 27.08 -3.50 -0.44
C ILE A 128 26.71 -4.12 0.90
N PRO A 129 27.50 -3.87 1.97
CA PRO A 129 27.11 -4.25 3.33
C PRO A 129 25.73 -3.63 3.69
N PHE A 130 24.87 -4.41 4.35
CA PHE A 130 23.54 -3.94 4.69
C PHE A 130 23.55 -2.74 5.65
N SER A 131 24.51 -2.71 6.60
CA SER A 131 24.73 -1.57 7.47
C SER A 131 25.03 -0.29 6.69
N GLN A 132 25.95 -0.38 5.71
CA GLN A 132 26.30 0.74 4.84
C GLN A 132 25.08 1.23 4.05
N TYR A 133 24.26 0.31 3.51
CA TYR A 133 23.06 0.70 2.79
C TYR A 133 22.08 1.51 3.68
N LEU A 134 21.86 1.06 4.92
CA LEU A 134 20.97 1.77 5.84
C LEU A 134 21.49 3.16 6.25
N GLU A 135 22.81 3.33 6.30
CA GLU A 135 23.42 4.64 6.49
C GLU A 135 23.22 5.53 5.24
N GLU A 136 23.48 4.98 4.05
CA GLU A 136 23.26 5.68 2.78
C GLU A 136 21.80 6.10 2.60
N VAL A 137 20.84 5.20 2.85
CA VAL A 137 19.39 5.51 2.79
C VAL A 137 19.01 6.69 3.68
N ALA A 138 19.70 6.86 4.82
CA ALA A 138 19.41 7.98 5.72
C ALA A 138 19.87 9.33 5.18
N THR A 139 20.86 9.33 4.29
CA THR A 139 21.59 10.54 3.89
C THR A 139 21.42 10.89 2.41
N GLN A 140 20.95 9.95 1.59
CA GLN A 140 20.73 10.22 0.17
C GLN A 140 19.55 11.16 -0.05
N SER A 141 19.82 12.26 -0.75
CA SER A 141 18.79 13.10 -1.35
C SER A 141 18.66 12.73 -2.83
N THR A 142 17.49 12.31 -3.26
CA THR A 142 17.21 12.04 -4.66
C THR A 142 16.74 13.32 -5.35
N SER A 143 17.28 13.60 -6.52
CA SER A 143 16.88 14.73 -7.36
C SER A 143 15.96 14.24 -8.49
N PRO A 144 14.96 15.03 -8.94
CA PRO A 144 14.14 14.69 -10.11
C PRO A 144 14.98 14.57 -11.40
N ASP A 145 16.16 15.19 -11.46
CA ASP A 145 17.04 15.10 -12.63
C ASP A 145 18.03 13.93 -12.55
N GLN A 146 18.01 13.19 -11.45
CA GLN A 146 18.86 12.02 -11.27
C GLN A 146 18.46 10.90 -12.22
N ARG A 147 19.45 10.28 -12.86
CA ARG A 147 19.24 9.16 -13.78
C ARG A 147 18.97 7.87 -13.01
N SER A 148 18.30 6.94 -13.66
CA SER A 148 17.97 5.64 -13.06
C SER A 148 19.16 4.82 -12.60
N ASN A 149 20.31 4.93 -13.29
CA ASN A 149 21.55 4.24 -12.93
C ASN A 149 22.32 4.88 -11.76
N GLU A 150 21.86 6.03 -11.29
CA GLU A 150 22.41 6.75 -10.15
C GLU A 150 21.55 6.57 -8.89
N SER A 151 20.34 6.07 -9.04
CA SER A 151 19.38 5.85 -7.95
C SER A 151 19.27 4.35 -7.64
N TRP A 152 19.57 4.00 -6.39
CA TRP A 152 19.65 2.61 -5.91
C TRP A 152 18.69 2.38 -4.76
N TYR A 153 18.06 1.20 -4.75
CA TYR A 153 17.23 0.78 -3.66
C TYR A 153 17.23 -0.73 -3.49
N LEU A 154 16.97 -1.19 -2.27
CA LEU A 154 16.87 -2.62 -1.98
C LEU A 154 15.47 -3.10 -2.37
N PHE A 155 15.38 -3.96 -3.37
CA PHE A 155 14.14 -4.63 -3.77
C PHE A 155 14.45 -5.78 -4.76
N GLY A 156 13.66 -6.83 -4.69
CA GLY A 156 13.70 -7.95 -5.64
C GLY A 156 14.54 -9.14 -5.16
N GLU A 157 15.78 -8.94 -4.78
CA GLU A 157 16.68 -10.02 -4.40
C GLU A 157 16.72 -10.28 -2.88
N THR A 158 15.58 -10.69 -2.32
CA THR A 158 15.41 -10.95 -0.89
C THR A 158 15.05 -12.42 -0.61
N TYR A 159 15.82 -13.34 -1.19
CA TYR A 159 15.54 -14.79 -1.15
C TYR A 159 16.45 -15.58 -0.23
N SER A 160 17.45 -14.94 0.42
CA SER A 160 18.35 -15.64 1.34
C SER A 160 17.60 -16.18 2.56
N LYS A 161 18.25 -17.07 3.32
CA LYS A 161 17.68 -17.64 4.54
C LYS A 161 17.28 -16.56 5.55
N GLU A 162 18.07 -15.50 5.66
CA GLU A 162 17.83 -14.38 6.59
C GLU A 162 16.56 -13.63 6.21
N TRP A 163 16.37 -13.31 4.93
CA TRP A 163 15.15 -12.69 4.42
C TRP A 163 13.93 -13.58 4.62
N LYS A 164 14.06 -14.88 4.31
CA LYS A 164 12.97 -15.85 4.54
C LYS A 164 12.58 -15.88 6.01
N ASN A 165 13.54 -15.91 6.93
CA ASN A 165 13.28 -15.89 8.37
C ASN A 165 12.56 -14.61 8.82
N LEU A 166 12.91 -13.45 8.26
CA LEU A 166 12.23 -12.20 8.53
C LEU A 166 10.78 -12.24 8.00
N LEU A 167 10.60 -12.73 6.78
CA LEU A 167 9.29 -12.78 6.11
C LEU A 167 8.33 -13.81 6.72
N LEU A 168 8.79 -14.78 7.53
CA LEU A 168 7.91 -15.64 8.34
C LEU A 168 7.02 -14.85 9.31
N HIS A 169 7.39 -13.60 9.64
CA HIS A 169 6.58 -12.72 10.48
C HIS A 169 5.56 -11.87 9.69
N TYR A 170 5.55 -11.99 8.37
CA TYR A 170 4.62 -11.30 7.51
C TYR A 170 3.35 -12.15 7.29
N LYS A 171 2.20 -11.57 7.59
CA LYS A 171 0.91 -12.16 7.24
C LYS A 171 0.58 -11.78 5.81
N LEU A 172 0.30 -12.78 4.99
CA LEU A 172 -0.06 -12.58 3.59
C LEU A 172 -1.30 -11.70 3.43
N PRO A 173 -1.44 -10.96 2.33
CA PRO A 173 -2.63 -10.18 2.03
C PRO A 173 -3.87 -11.10 1.90
N PRO A 174 -5.07 -10.54 1.95
CA PRO A 174 -6.30 -11.28 1.78
C PRO A 174 -6.50 -11.63 0.28
N CYS A 175 -5.87 -12.69 -0.18
CA CYS A 175 -5.99 -13.15 -1.56
C CYS A 175 -6.24 -14.67 -1.61
N GLN A 176 -6.88 -15.14 -2.68
CA GLN A 176 -7.18 -16.56 -2.84
C GLN A 176 -5.90 -17.41 -2.90
N ALA A 177 -4.89 -16.99 -3.67
CA ALA A 177 -3.59 -17.68 -3.72
C ALA A 177 -2.81 -17.59 -2.41
N CYS A 178 -3.23 -16.75 -1.47
CA CYS A 178 -2.58 -16.60 -0.16
C CYS A 178 -3.07 -17.64 0.87
N GLN A 179 -3.98 -18.54 0.48
CA GLN A 179 -4.44 -19.61 1.36
C GLN A 179 -3.33 -20.65 1.59
N PRO A 180 -3.33 -21.33 2.75
CA PRO A 180 -2.24 -22.22 3.13
C PRO A 180 -1.90 -23.33 2.15
N ASP A 181 -2.87 -23.80 1.38
CA ASP A 181 -2.75 -24.86 0.37
C ASP A 181 -2.25 -24.38 -1.00
N GLN A 182 -2.09 -23.06 -1.18
CA GLN A 182 -1.70 -22.46 -2.47
C GLN A 182 -0.45 -21.58 -2.37
N GLN A 183 0.27 -21.62 -1.26
CA GLN A 183 1.41 -20.73 -1.02
C GLN A 183 2.60 -20.92 -1.97
N ASP A 184 2.69 -22.04 -2.67
CA ASP A 184 3.70 -22.27 -3.71
C ASP A 184 3.55 -21.32 -4.92
N LEU A 185 2.40 -20.66 -5.02
CA LEU A 185 2.08 -19.70 -6.08
C LEU A 185 2.45 -18.24 -5.72
N ILE A 186 3.08 -18.05 -4.57
CA ILE A 186 3.38 -16.73 -4.03
C ILE A 186 4.88 -16.50 -3.99
N ALA A 187 5.29 -15.31 -4.45
CA ALA A 187 6.63 -14.81 -4.23
C ALA A 187 6.58 -13.52 -3.39
N LEU A 188 7.33 -13.51 -2.29
CA LEU A 188 7.48 -12.32 -1.45
C LEU A 188 8.79 -11.61 -1.78
N SER A 189 8.73 -10.28 -1.83
CA SER A 189 9.91 -9.43 -1.94
C SER A 189 9.82 -8.30 -0.91
N PHE A 190 10.86 -8.20 -0.10
CA PHE A 190 11.03 -7.10 0.85
C PHE A 190 11.77 -5.94 0.17
N GLY A 191 11.37 -4.71 0.47
CA GLY A 191 12.02 -3.53 -0.07
C GLY A 191 12.30 -2.47 0.97
N ILE A 192 13.40 -1.74 0.77
CA ILE A 192 13.74 -0.52 1.50
C ILE A 192 14.24 0.50 0.50
N GLY A 193 13.77 1.75 0.65
CA GLY A 193 14.25 2.88 -0.14
C GLY A 193 14.12 4.19 0.60
N ASN A 194 14.84 5.19 0.10
CA ASN A 194 14.77 6.57 0.55
C ASN A 194 13.79 7.38 -0.29
N SER A 195 13.52 8.61 0.13
CA SER A 195 12.70 9.56 -0.62
C SER A 195 13.21 9.77 -2.04
N GLY A 196 12.31 9.69 -3.01
CA GLY A 196 12.62 9.81 -4.44
C GLY A 196 13.08 8.53 -5.12
N SER A 197 13.37 7.44 -4.38
CA SER A 197 13.65 6.13 -4.98
C SER A 197 12.38 5.35 -5.26
N GLY A 198 12.46 4.36 -6.15
CA GLY A 198 11.33 3.49 -6.49
C GLY A 198 11.55 2.79 -7.82
N VAL A 199 10.58 2.01 -8.25
CA VAL A 199 10.61 1.34 -9.56
C VAL A 199 9.91 2.20 -10.59
N SER A 200 10.60 2.49 -11.70
CA SER A 200 10.00 3.19 -12.85
C SER A 200 8.92 2.32 -13.53
N TRP A 201 8.23 2.87 -14.50
CA TRP A 201 7.14 2.22 -15.21
C TRP A 201 7.50 0.83 -15.72
N HIS A 202 6.73 -0.16 -15.27
CA HIS A 202 6.87 -1.56 -15.65
C HIS A 202 5.51 -2.28 -15.56
N VAL A 203 5.48 -3.52 -16.01
CA VAL A 203 4.27 -4.34 -16.06
C VAL A 203 4.62 -5.81 -15.81
N HIS A 204 3.79 -6.49 -15.04
CA HIS A 204 3.88 -7.93 -14.76
C HIS A 204 2.53 -8.47 -14.27
N GLY A 205 2.49 -9.70 -13.80
CA GLY A 205 1.34 -10.35 -13.21
C GLY A 205 0.83 -9.65 -11.94
N PRO A 206 -0.34 -10.05 -11.43
CA PRO A 206 -1.01 -9.39 -10.33
C PRO A 206 -0.27 -9.56 -8.99
N GLY A 207 -0.58 -8.69 -8.05
CA GLY A 207 -0.02 -8.80 -6.71
C GLY A 207 -0.48 -7.70 -5.78
N PHE A 208 0.13 -7.70 -4.61
CA PHE A 208 -0.11 -6.72 -3.55
C PHE A 208 1.19 -6.08 -3.11
N SER A 209 1.09 -4.89 -2.55
CA SER A 209 2.21 -4.29 -1.84
C SER A 209 1.71 -3.60 -0.57
N GLU A 210 2.32 -3.91 0.57
CA GLU A 210 2.01 -3.31 1.87
C GLU A 210 3.14 -2.40 2.32
N ALA A 211 2.81 -1.16 2.66
CA ALA A 211 3.75 -0.25 3.30
C ALA A 211 3.92 -0.64 4.78
N LEU A 212 5.14 -0.96 5.20
CA LEU A 212 5.46 -1.26 6.60
C LEU A 212 5.93 -0.01 7.36
N HIS A 213 6.76 0.82 6.73
CA HIS A 213 7.28 2.07 7.27
C HIS A 213 7.35 3.11 6.17
N GLY A 214 7.18 4.37 6.55
CA GLY A 214 7.18 5.48 5.61
C GLY A 214 6.01 5.42 4.64
N ARG A 215 5.95 6.37 3.73
CA ARG A 215 4.91 6.51 2.72
C ARG A 215 5.43 6.05 1.37
N LYS A 216 4.61 5.30 0.64
CA LYS A 216 4.92 4.83 -0.72
C LYS A 216 3.82 5.25 -1.67
N HIS A 217 4.18 6.03 -2.67
CA HIS A 217 3.25 6.48 -3.70
C HIS A 217 3.22 5.49 -4.86
N TRP A 218 2.03 5.18 -5.32
CA TRP A 218 1.75 4.30 -6.45
C TRP A 218 1.04 5.05 -7.55
N ILE A 219 1.45 4.82 -8.79
CA ILE A 219 0.81 5.31 -10.01
C ILE A 219 0.56 4.13 -10.94
N LEU A 220 -0.68 4.01 -11.43
CA LEU A 220 -1.11 2.85 -12.22
C LEU A 220 -2.00 3.27 -13.40
N GLN A 221 -1.82 2.61 -14.53
CA GLN A 221 -2.73 2.75 -15.66
C GLN A 221 -2.73 1.51 -16.56
N LYS A 222 -3.85 1.26 -17.25
CA LYS A 222 -3.98 0.11 -18.16
C LYS A 222 -3.21 0.30 -19.47
N LYS A 223 -3.23 1.52 -19.99
CA LYS A 223 -2.52 1.87 -21.25
C LYS A 223 -1.05 2.10 -20.94
N LYS A 224 -0.15 1.65 -21.84
CA LYS A 224 1.28 1.94 -21.70
C LYS A 224 1.51 3.45 -21.63
N PRO A 225 2.18 3.96 -20.58
CA PRO A 225 2.52 5.37 -20.46
C PRO A 225 3.61 5.77 -21.44
N ASN A 226 3.72 7.06 -21.70
CA ASN A 226 4.88 7.61 -22.39
C ASN A 226 6.01 7.83 -21.35
N PHE A 227 7.08 7.06 -21.44
CA PHE A 227 8.23 7.14 -20.54
C PHE A 227 9.48 6.60 -21.23
N HIS A 228 10.64 6.98 -20.70
CA HIS A 228 11.91 6.39 -21.11
C HIS A 228 12.35 5.33 -20.08
N PRO A 229 12.80 4.13 -20.49
CA PRO A 229 13.17 3.05 -19.54
C PRO A 229 14.22 3.45 -18.49
N ASN A 230 15.13 4.36 -18.83
CA ASN A 230 16.14 4.87 -17.91
C ASN A 230 15.71 6.12 -17.12
N GLN A 231 14.44 6.49 -17.19
CA GLN A 231 13.86 7.58 -16.41
C GLN A 231 13.44 7.05 -15.03
N THR A 232 13.80 7.75 -13.97
CA THR A 232 13.31 7.41 -12.63
C THR A 232 11.83 7.77 -12.49
N SER A 233 11.11 7.14 -11.56
CA SER A 233 9.73 7.53 -11.24
C SER A 233 9.66 8.99 -10.81
N TYR A 234 10.64 9.47 -10.04
CA TYR A 234 10.67 10.85 -9.60
C TYR A 234 10.83 11.83 -10.78
N ASN A 235 11.75 11.53 -11.70
CA ASN A 235 11.91 12.33 -12.91
C ASN A 235 10.61 12.38 -13.71
N TRP A 236 9.96 11.23 -13.90
CA TRP A 236 8.70 11.16 -14.64
C TRP A 236 7.57 11.96 -13.97
N MET A 237 7.40 11.83 -12.66
CA MET A 237 6.40 12.59 -11.90
C MET A 237 6.66 14.10 -11.98
N TYR A 238 7.90 14.50 -11.84
CA TYR A 238 8.28 15.91 -11.86
C TYR A 238 8.09 16.56 -13.23
N HIS A 239 8.52 15.89 -14.31
CA HIS A 239 8.54 16.48 -15.64
C HIS A 239 7.33 16.12 -16.51
N ASN A 240 6.84 14.89 -16.46
CA ASN A 240 5.78 14.41 -17.32
C ASN A 240 4.40 14.58 -16.67
N TYR A 241 4.22 14.08 -15.44
CA TYR A 241 2.94 14.16 -14.75
C TYR A 241 2.47 15.60 -14.52
N SER A 242 3.37 16.49 -14.15
CA SER A 242 3.06 17.89 -13.82
C SER A 242 2.46 18.69 -14.99
N ILE A 243 2.74 18.27 -16.23
CA ILE A 243 2.20 18.92 -17.45
C ILE A 243 1.00 18.19 -18.06
N MET A 244 0.60 17.02 -17.50
CA MET A 244 -0.56 16.27 -18.01
C MET A 244 -1.86 16.95 -17.62
N MET A 245 -2.83 16.89 -18.54
CA MET A 245 -4.20 17.27 -18.22
C MET A 245 -4.78 16.31 -17.19
N PRO A 246 -5.63 16.77 -16.26
CA PRO A 246 -6.17 15.94 -15.19
C PRO A 246 -6.79 14.61 -15.66
N GLU A 247 -7.50 14.61 -16.78
CA GLU A 247 -8.14 13.44 -17.39
C GLU A 247 -7.16 12.43 -18.00
N GLU A 248 -5.92 12.83 -18.23
CA GLU A 248 -4.86 11.98 -18.79
C GLU A 248 -3.98 11.37 -17.70
N ARG A 249 -4.11 11.85 -16.46
CA ARG A 249 -3.30 11.38 -15.34
C ARG A 249 -3.61 9.92 -15.00
N PRO A 250 -2.59 9.14 -14.64
CA PRO A 250 -2.81 7.78 -14.16
C PRO A 250 -3.59 7.79 -12.84
N LEU A 251 -4.16 6.63 -12.48
CA LEU A 251 -4.62 6.41 -11.13
C LEU A 251 -3.43 6.46 -10.17
N GLU A 252 -3.61 7.08 -9.02
CA GLU A 252 -2.54 7.24 -8.06
C GLU A 252 -3.05 7.19 -6.62
N CYS A 253 -2.20 6.78 -5.70
CA CYS A 253 -2.49 6.82 -4.28
C CYS A 253 -1.23 6.68 -3.43
N THR A 254 -1.16 7.40 -2.33
CA THR A 254 -0.13 7.22 -1.32
C THR A 254 -0.58 6.18 -0.29
N LEU A 255 0.25 5.17 -0.09
CA LEU A 255 0.11 4.18 0.98
C LEU A 255 0.83 4.68 2.24
N TYR A 256 0.14 4.58 3.36
CA TYR A 256 0.67 4.79 4.69
C TYR A 256 0.99 3.44 5.37
N PRO A 257 1.78 3.42 6.45
CA PRO A 257 2.09 2.17 7.14
C PRO A 257 0.86 1.35 7.54
N GLY A 258 0.76 0.14 7.01
CA GLY A 258 -0.37 -0.79 7.17
C GLY A 258 -1.32 -0.83 5.97
N ASP A 259 -1.27 0.15 5.07
CA ASP A 259 -2.08 0.13 3.85
C ASP A 259 -1.51 -0.84 2.83
N LEU A 260 -2.40 -1.48 2.06
CA LEU A 260 -2.05 -2.30 0.91
C LEU A 260 -2.59 -1.68 -0.37
N VAL A 261 -1.90 -1.93 -1.47
CA VAL A 261 -2.45 -1.79 -2.82
C VAL A 261 -2.48 -3.15 -3.49
N TYR A 262 -3.58 -3.45 -4.16
CA TYR A 262 -3.68 -4.50 -5.16
C TYR A 262 -3.44 -3.90 -6.54
N PHE A 263 -2.54 -4.48 -7.32
CA PHE A 263 -2.30 -4.15 -8.72
C PHE A 263 -2.68 -5.34 -9.60
N PRO A 264 -3.61 -5.15 -10.56
CA PRO A 264 -4.09 -6.24 -11.41
C PRO A 264 -3.04 -6.68 -12.44
N ASP A 265 -3.30 -7.84 -13.04
CA ASP A 265 -2.51 -8.36 -14.14
C ASP A 265 -2.39 -7.35 -15.29
N MET A 266 -1.17 -7.22 -15.83
CA MET A 266 -0.84 -6.38 -16.98
C MET A 266 -1.20 -4.89 -16.85
N TRP A 267 -1.36 -4.38 -15.63
CA TRP A 267 -1.44 -2.93 -15.39
C TRP A 267 -0.04 -2.33 -15.28
N TRP A 268 0.21 -1.33 -16.09
CA TRP A 268 1.41 -0.51 -15.98
C TRP A 268 1.42 0.23 -14.65
N HIS A 269 2.53 0.15 -13.96
CA HIS A 269 2.67 0.84 -12.68
C HIS A 269 4.10 1.32 -12.44
N ALA A 270 4.21 2.36 -11.64
CA ALA A 270 5.46 2.85 -11.10
C ALA A 270 5.28 3.24 -9.65
N THR A 271 6.36 3.25 -8.90
CA THR A 271 6.31 3.52 -7.46
C THR A 271 7.36 4.54 -7.06
N LEU A 272 7.05 5.29 -6.00
CA LEU A 272 7.94 6.28 -5.43
C LEU A 272 7.88 6.25 -3.91
N ASN A 273 9.03 6.14 -3.26
CA ASN A 273 9.14 6.28 -1.82
C ASN A 273 9.15 7.77 -1.46
N LEU A 274 8.37 8.18 -0.48
CA LEU A 274 8.20 9.60 -0.14
C LEU A 274 9.03 10.03 1.08
N ASP A 275 9.35 9.10 1.96
CA ASP A 275 10.07 9.36 3.20
C ASP A 275 11.50 8.81 3.15
N ASP A 276 12.38 9.32 4.02
CA ASP A 276 13.80 8.96 4.07
C ASP A 276 14.04 7.47 4.41
N TYR A 277 13.06 6.82 4.99
CA TYR A 277 13.04 5.39 5.22
C TYR A 277 11.65 4.83 4.92
N THR A 278 11.51 4.22 3.77
CA THR A 278 10.29 3.50 3.38
C THR A 278 10.61 2.02 3.26
N ALA A 279 9.93 1.19 4.05
CA ALA A 279 10.03 -0.26 3.98
C ALA A 279 8.68 -0.88 3.63
N PHE A 280 8.68 -1.89 2.77
CA PHE A 280 7.46 -2.51 2.25
C PHE A 280 7.67 -3.99 1.92
N VAL A 281 6.58 -4.73 1.78
CA VAL A 281 6.57 -6.10 1.24
C VAL A 281 5.65 -6.14 0.03
N SER A 282 6.16 -6.66 -1.08
CA SER A 282 5.35 -7.01 -2.25
C SER A 282 5.08 -8.51 -2.26
N THR A 283 3.83 -8.88 -2.51
CA THR A 283 3.34 -10.25 -2.65
C THR A 283 2.91 -10.44 -4.09
N PHE A 284 3.68 -11.19 -4.87
CA PHE A 284 3.34 -11.52 -6.24
C PHE A 284 2.53 -12.82 -6.25
N THR A 285 1.42 -12.81 -6.98
CA THR A 285 0.54 -13.97 -7.11
C THR A 285 0.54 -14.46 -8.56
N GLN A 286 0.21 -15.73 -8.76
CA GLN A 286 0.07 -16.31 -10.10
C GLN A 286 -1.39 -16.60 -10.44
N GLU A 287 -2.32 -15.93 -9.77
CA GLU A 287 -3.76 -16.15 -9.94
C GLU A 287 -4.23 -15.98 -11.39
N HIS A 288 -3.59 -15.13 -12.17
CA HIS A 288 -3.88 -14.92 -13.59
C HIS A 288 -3.68 -16.18 -14.45
N LEU A 289 -2.85 -17.15 -14.00
CA LEU A 289 -2.63 -18.39 -14.73
C LEU A 289 -3.80 -19.36 -14.61
N PHE A 290 -4.69 -19.16 -13.63
CA PHE A 290 -5.87 -20.02 -13.41
C PHE A 290 -7.13 -19.51 -14.08
N ALA A 291 -7.13 -18.26 -14.52
CA ALA A 291 -8.31 -17.66 -15.17
C ALA A 291 -8.49 -18.08 -16.64
N SER A 292 -7.57 -18.84 -17.20
CA SER A 292 -7.55 -19.24 -18.61
C SER A 292 -8.14 -20.65 -18.86
N ASN A 293 -8.76 -21.27 -17.84
CA ASN A 293 -9.38 -22.59 -17.97
C ASN A 293 -10.91 -22.53 -17.92
#